data_8b34d90375428ea888083e369f1c5af4
#
_entry.id   8b34d90375428ea888083e369f1c5af4
#
_cell.length_a   1.000
_cell.length_b   1.000
_cell.length_c   1.000
_cell.angle_alpha   90.00
_cell.angle_beta   90.00
_cell.angle_gamma   90.00
#
_symmetry.space_group_name_H-M   'P 1'
#
loop_
_entity.id
_entity.type
_entity.pdbx_description
1 polymer ?
#
loop_
_entity_poly.entity_id
_entity_poly.type
_entity_poly.pdbx_seq_one_letter_code
_entity_poly.pdbx_strand_id
1 'polypeptide(L)'
;MTLDLKHSFDDKTYRHFLNGFNIVLHCHHYMSLTTKLSEDFNDIGGTRILAETAEDTMRPMLEDYAKTHSVAPGDARLKMAAEFYSVMGMGKMDASGTADAGKVTLPKSHVDQGWAKKWGNNAKPINHITRGYIAAMFAVAFDKPARSYQVTETEAIVTGKPASSFAVAKQ
;
A
#
# COMPACT_ATOMS: atom_id res chain seq x y z
N MET A 1 -17.94 0.01 5.19
CA MET A 1 -17.57 0.72 6.44
C MET A 1 -17.01 2.06 5.98
N THR A 2 -17.45 3.18 6.56
CA THR A 2 -16.90 4.49 6.23
C THR A 2 -15.86 4.81 7.30
N LEU A 3 -14.61 5.07 6.90
CA LEU A 3 -13.56 5.42 7.85
C LEU A 3 -13.83 6.77 8.50
N ASP A 4 -13.61 6.86 9.80
CA ASP A 4 -13.59 8.14 10.54
C ASP A 4 -12.19 8.74 10.42
N LEU A 5 -11.99 9.60 9.41
CA LEU A 5 -10.72 10.24 9.11
C LEU A 5 -10.74 11.70 9.48
N LYS A 6 -9.83 12.09 10.36
CA LYS A 6 -9.65 13.47 10.82
C LYS A 6 -8.38 14.04 10.20
N HIS A 7 -8.56 14.90 9.21
CA HIS A 7 -7.46 15.68 8.63
C HIS A 7 -7.35 17.01 9.37
N SER A 8 -6.12 17.41 9.68
CA SER A 8 -5.79 18.74 10.21
C SER A 8 -4.53 19.29 9.58
N PHE A 9 -4.41 20.61 9.60
CA PHE A 9 -3.21 21.35 9.22
C PHE A 9 -2.73 22.17 10.41
N ASP A 10 -1.47 22.07 10.76
CA ASP A 10 -0.83 22.88 11.79
C ASP A 10 -0.09 24.04 11.10
N ASP A 11 -0.59 25.25 11.29
CA ASP A 11 -0.07 26.48 10.69
C ASP A 11 1.26 26.96 11.32
N LYS A 12 1.64 26.41 12.46
CA LYS A 12 2.92 26.73 13.11
C LYS A 12 4.08 25.89 12.57
N THR A 13 3.79 24.62 12.26
CA THR A 13 4.81 23.69 11.75
C THR A 13 4.67 23.40 10.25
N TYR A 14 3.60 23.92 9.62
CA TYR A 14 3.23 23.69 8.22
C TYR A 14 3.10 22.21 7.86
N ARG A 15 2.47 21.43 8.78
CA ARG A 15 2.31 19.98 8.61
C ARG A 15 0.84 19.60 8.49
N HIS A 16 0.59 18.62 7.63
CA HIS A 16 -0.69 17.93 7.56
C HIS A 16 -0.66 16.67 8.42
N PHE A 17 -1.78 16.40 9.08
CA PHE A 17 -1.97 15.19 9.86
C PHE A 17 -3.25 14.48 9.45
N LEU A 18 -3.19 13.15 9.40
CA LEU A 18 -4.35 12.26 9.26
C LEU A 18 -4.40 11.36 10.49
N ASN A 19 -5.43 11.49 11.31
CA ASN A 19 -5.55 10.80 12.60
C ASN A 19 -4.29 10.91 13.49
N GLY A 20 -3.63 12.08 13.49
CA GLY A 20 -2.41 12.31 14.25
C GLY A 20 -1.10 11.90 13.55
N PHE A 21 -1.17 11.12 12.46
CA PHE A 21 0.01 10.78 11.67
C PHE A 21 0.36 11.90 10.70
N ASN A 22 1.65 12.28 10.67
CA ASN A 22 2.13 13.28 9.74
C ASN A 22 2.06 12.74 8.30
N ILE A 23 1.44 13.51 7.41
CA ILE A 23 1.31 13.17 5.99
C ILE A 23 1.83 14.30 5.11
N VAL A 24 2.21 13.94 3.89
CA VAL A 24 2.58 14.89 2.82
C VAL A 24 1.67 14.65 1.61
N LEU A 25 1.10 15.73 1.11
CA LEU A 25 0.36 15.67 -0.16
C LEU A 25 1.37 15.62 -1.31
N HIS A 26 1.32 14.59 -2.12
CA HIS A 26 2.22 14.42 -3.27
C HIS A 26 1.45 14.05 -4.53
N CYS A 27 2.05 14.33 -5.68
CA CYS A 27 1.52 13.92 -6.98
C CYS A 27 2.06 12.53 -7.39
N HIS A 28 1.44 11.92 -8.40
CA HIS A 28 1.88 10.63 -8.95
C HIS A 28 3.32 10.64 -9.48
N HIS A 29 3.86 11.79 -9.88
CA HIS A 29 5.26 11.89 -10.32
C HIS A 29 6.26 11.59 -9.20
N TYR A 30 5.95 11.99 -7.95
CA TYR A 30 6.80 11.66 -6.81
C TYR A 30 6.86 10.15 -6.55
N MET A 31 5.68 9.49 -6.57
CA MET A 31 5.61 8.04 -6.42
C MET A 31 6.32 7.29 -7.55
N SER A 32 6.14 7.77 -8.78
CA SER A 32 6.84 7.21 -9.94
C SER A 32 8.35 7.37 -9.83
N LEU A 33 8.84 8.55 -9.37
CA LEU A 33 10.27 8.78 -9.15
C LEU A 33 10.85 7.82 -8.11
N THR A 34 10.19 7.70 -6.96
CA THR A 34 10.64 6.80 -5.89
C THR A 34 10.67 5.34 -6.37
N THR A 35 9.65 4.92 -7.11
CA THR A 35 9.58 3.59 -7.72
C THR A 35 10.71 3.39 -8.74
N LYS A 36 10.97 4.38 -9.60
CA LYS A 36 12.06 4.29 -10.59
C LYS A 36 13.43 4.20 -9.94
N LEU A 37 13.68 5.00 -8.91
CA LEU A 37 14.92 4.90 -8.14
C LEU A 37 15.10 3.51 -7.53
N SER A 38 14.05 2.91 -6.97
CA SER A 38 14.13 1.56 -6.41
C SER A 38 14.43 0.50 -7.46
N GLU A 39 13.89 0.65 -8.67
CA GLU A 39 14.21 -0.22 -9.82
C GLU A 39 15.66 -0.06 -10.26
N ASP A 40 16.15 1.18 -10.35
CA ASP A 40 17.53 1.48 -10.78
C ASP A 40 18.58 0.96 -9.79
N PHE A 41 18.21 0.83 -8.51
CA PHE A 41 19.05 0.27 -7.45
C PHE A 41 18.66 -1.16 -7.04
N ASN A 42 18.03 -1.92 -7.93
CA ASN A 42 17.56 -3.27 -7.60
C ASN A 42 18.70 -4.27 -7.38
N ASP A 43 19.87 -4.05 -7.95
CA ASP A 43 21.11 -4.83 -7.73
C ASP A 43 21.55 -4.84 -6.25
N ILE A 44 21.26 -3.76 -5.51
CA ILE A 44 21.49 -3.65 -4.07
C ILE A 44 20.20 -3.82 -3.24
N GLY A 45 19.13 -4.31 -3.85
CA GLY A 45 17.87 -4.61 -3.16
C GLY A 45 16.91 -3.43 -3.04
N GLY A 46 17.00 -2.41 -3.91
CA GLY A 46 16.18 -1.21 -3.84
C GLY A 46 14.68 -1.47 -3.81
N THR A 47 14.19 -2.39 -4.64
CA THR A 47 12.75 -2.74 -4.67
C THR A 47 12.28 -3.44 -3.39
N ARG A 48 13.14 -4.26 -2.77
CA ARG A 48 12.87 -4.89 -1.48
C ARG A 48 12.84 -3.84 -0.37
N ILE A 49 13.86 -2.98 -0.31
CA ILE A 49 13.95 -1.90 0.68
C ILE A 49 12.72 -1.00 0.62
N LEU A 50 12.27 -0.63 -0.59
CA LEU A 50 11.08 0.20 -0.77
C LEU A 50 9.81 -0.49 -0.25
N ALA A 51 9.64 -1.78 -0.51
CA ALA A 51 8.49 -2.54 -0.01
C ALA A 51 8.53 -2.69 1.53
N GLU A 52 9.68 -3.04 2.10
CA GLU A 52 9.86 -3.17 3.55
C GLU A 52 9.63 -1.83 4.28
N THR A 53 10.14 -0.72 3.73
CA THR A 53 9.90 0.62 4.28
C THR A 53 8.42 0.99 4.23
N ALA A 54 7.72 0.65 3.14
CA ALA A 54 6.28 0.88 3.05
C ALA A 54 5.51 0.06 4.09
N GLU A 55 5.89 -1.21 4.32
CA GLU A 55 5.30 -2.04 5.37
C GLU A 55 5.51 -1.42 6.76
N ASP A 56 6.73 -1.02 7.07
CA ASP A 56 7.08 -0.43 8.38
C ASP A 56 6.36 0.91 8.64
N THR A 57 6.17 1.70 7.58
CA THR A 57 5.51 3.01 7.69
C THR A 57 4.00 2.87 7.85
N MET A 58 3.37 1.98 7.09
CA MET A 58 1.90 1.87 7.03
C MET A 58 1.31 1.04 8.16
N ARG A 59 2.06 0.05 8.64
CA ARG A 59 1.59 -0.86 9.68
C ARG A 59 1.16 -0.15 10.97
N PRO A 60 1.96 0.75 11.60
CA PRO A 60 1.55 1.44 12.83
C PRO A 60 0.27 2.23 12.66
N MET A 61 0.06 2.88 11.51
CA MET A 61 -1.15 3.65 11.22
C MET A 61 -2.38 2.76 11.15
N LEU A 62 -2.28 1.60 10.50
CA LEU A 62 -3.38 0.64 10.41
C LEU A 62 -3.68 -0.02 11.76
N GLU A 63 -2.65 -0.34 12.55
CA GLU A 63 -2.79 -0.91 13.90
C GLU A 63 -3.48 0.09 14.85
N ASP A 64 -3.04 1.34 14.85
CA ASP A 64 -3.62 2.40 15.68
C ASP A 64 -5.09 2.61 15.34
N TYR A 65 -5.42 2.72 14.06
CA TYR A 65 -6.81 2.86 13.64
C TYR A 65 -7.67 1.65 14.05
N ALA A 66 -7.19 0.43 13.78
CA ALA A 66 -7.92 -0.78 14.14
C ALA A 66 -8.18 -0.87 15.63
N LYS A 67 -7.20 -0.50 16.47
CA LYS A 67 -7.31 -0.47 17.92
C LYS A 67 -8.28 0.61 18.40
N THR A 68 -8.10 1.85 17.94
CA THR A 68 -8.90 3.01 18.35
C THR A 68 -10.38 2.83 18.01
N HIS A 69 -10.69 2.18 16.88
CA HIS A 69 -12.07 1.96 16.44
C HIS A 69 -12.58 0.54 16.69
N SER A 70 -11.84 -0.26 17.47
CA SER A 70 -12.21 -1.64 17.83
C SER A 70 -12.58 -2.50 16.61
N VAL A 71 -11.82 -2.38 15.52
CA VAL A 71 -12.07 -3.14 14.29
C VAL A 71 -11.66 -4.60 14.51
N ALA A 72 -12.63 -5.51 14.33
CA ALA A 72 -12.42 -6.94 14.53
C ALA A 72 -11.33 -7.50 13.57
N PRO A 73 -10.46 -8.42 14.05
CA PRO A 73 -9.47 -9.08 13.19
C PRO A 73 -10.06 -9.79 11.96
N GLY A 74 -9.22 -10.07 10.99
CA GLY A 74 -9.60 -10.76 9.76
C GLY A 74 -10.23 -9.82 8.73
N ASP A 75 -11.33 -10.23 8.16
CA ASP A 75 -12.01 -9.58 7.02
C ASP A 75 -12.34 -8.10 7.27
N ALA A 76 -12.72 -7.74 8.50
CA ALA A 76 -13.05 -6.36 8.85
C ALA A 76 -11.81 -5.45 8.74
N ARG A 77 -10.65 -5.91 9.22
CA ARG A 77 -9.39 -5.16 9.09
C ARG A 77 -8.86 -5.16 7.65
N LEU A 78 -9.05 -6.23 6.88
CA LEU A 78 -8.73 -6.21 5.44
C LEU A 78 -9.54 -5.13 4.70
N LYS A 79 -10.85 -5.07 4.94
CA LYS A 79 -11.73 -4.04 4.36
C LYS A 79 -11.35 -2.64 4.81
N MET A 80 -11.07 -2.45 6.10
CA MET A 80 -10.58 -1.18 6.66
C MET A 80 -9.32 -0.72 5.93
N ALA A 81 -8.31 -1.58 5.82
CA ALA A 81 -7.04 -1.24 5.18
C ALA A 81 -7.20 -0.98 3.68
N ALA A 82 -8.03 -1.75 2.97
CA ALA A 82 -8.33 -1.50 1.56
C ALA A 82 -9.00 -0.13 1.35
N GLU A 83 -9.89 0.27 2.27
CA GLU A 83 -10.52 1.60 2.25
C GLU A 83 -9.50 2.71 2.55
N PHE A 84 -8.59 2.50 3.52
CA PHE A 84 -7.48 3.42 3.81
C PHE A 84 -6.62 3.69 2.57
N TYR A 85 -6.21 2.63 1.86
CA TYR A 85 -5.46 2.74 0.62
C TYR A 85 -6.18 3.63 -0.41
N SER A 86 -7.49 3.41 -0.55
CA SER A 86 -8.32 4.16 -1.49
C SER A 86 -8.47 5.63 -1.10
N VAL A 87 -8.70 5.91 0.18
CA VAL A 87 -8.86 7.28 0.69
C VAL A 87 -7.55 8.07 0.62
N MET A 88 -6.41 7.42 0.80
CA MET A 88 -5.11 8.05 0.58
C MET A 88 -4.83 8.41 -0.89
N GLY A 89 -5.73 8.08 -1.81
CA GLY A 89 -5.58 8.37 -3.23
C GLY A 89 -4.65 7.41 -3.97
N MET A 90 -4.28 6.28 -3.36
CA MET A 90 -3.37 5.30 -3.95
C MET A 90 -4.04 4.41 -5.00
N GLY A 91 -5.36 4.41 -5.08
CA GLY A 91 -6.16 3.65 -6.03
C GLY A 91 -7.31 2.91 -5.35
N LYS A 92 -8.05 2.11 -6.14
CA LYS A 92 -9.08 1.24 -5.60
C LYS A 92 -8.49 -0.13 -5.30
N MET A 93 -8.72 -0.64 -4.10
CA MET A 93 -8.22 -1.93 -3.64
C MET A 93 -9.37 -2.84 -3.21
N ASP A 94 -9.39 -4.07 -3.72
CA ASP A 94 -10.25 -5.14 -3.28
C ASP A 94 -9.36 -6.26 -2.71
N ALA A 95 -9.58 -6.67 -1.46
CA ALA A 95 -8.76 -7.64 -0.75
C ALA A 95 -9.59 -8.74 -0.11
N SER A 96 -9.09 -9.96 -0.15
CA SER A 96 -9.68 -11.13 0.52
C SER A 96 -8.59 -12.12 0.91
N GLY A 97 -8.83 -12.88 1.98
CA GLY A 97 -7.86 -13.90 2.39
C GLY A 97 -8.07 -14.40 3.81
N THR A 98 -7.12 -15.21 4.24
CA THR A 98 -7.01 -15.82 5.56
C THR A 98 -5.66 -15.48 6.19
N ALA A 99 -5.39 -15.99 7.38
CA ALA A 99 -4.09 -15.84 8.04
C ALA A 99 -2.92 -16.50 7.28
N ASP A 100 -3.19 -17.39 6.32
CA ASP A 100 -2.15 -18.12 5.59
C ASP A 100 -1.97 -17.66 4.15
N ALA A 101 -3.03 -17.16 3.50
CA ALA A 101 -2.98 -16.74 2.10
C ALA A 101 -4.07 -15.73 1.75
N GLY A 102 -3.84 -14.96 0.69
CA GLY A 102 -4.82 -14.02 0.20
C GLY A 102 -4.60 -13.56 -1.23
N LYS A 103 -5.57 -12.77 -1.70
CA LYS A 103 -5.53 -12.12 -3.01
C LYS A 103 -5.95 -10.67 -2.87
N VAL A 104 -5.23 -9.79 -3.58
CA VAL A 104 -5.55 -8.37 -3.67
C VAL A 104 -5.61 -7.97 -5.14
N THR A 105 -6.57 -7.14 -5.50
CA THR A 105 -6.73 -6.61 -6.86
C THR A 105 -6.90 -5.10 -6.82
N LEU A 106 -6.18 -4.40 -7.70
CA LEU A 106 -6.28 -2.96 -7.92
C LEU A 106 -6.77 -2.68 -9.33
N PRO A 107 -8.07 -2.44 -9.54
CA PRO A 107 -8.58 -1.97 -10.83
C PRO A 107 -8.14 -0.53 -11.15
N LYS A 108 -7.68 0.22 -10.16
CA LYS A 108 -7.07 1.54 -10.29
C LYS A 108 -5.85 1.61 -9.38
N SER A 109 -4.71 2.03 -9.92
CA SER A 109 -3.44 2.18 -9.19
C SER A 109 -2.79 3.51 -9.52
N HIS A 110 -2.53 4.29 -8.51
CA HIS A 110 -1.84 5.59 -8.63
C HIS A 110 -0.40 5.40 -9.14
N VAL A 111 0.29 4.36 -8.67
CA VAL A 111 1.67 4.06 -9.06
C VAL A 111 1.75 3.67 -10.53
N ASP A 112 0.92 2.71 -10.97
CA ASP A 112 0.86 2.29 -12.38
C ASP A 112 0.52 3.44 -13.32
N GLN A 113 -0.49 4.24 -12.96
CA GLN A 113 -0.91 5.38 -13.78
C GLN A 113 0.18 6.46 -13.89
N GLY A 114 0.85 6.74 -12.78
CA GLY A 114 1.95 7.69 -12.75
C GLY A 114 3.12 7.23 -13.60
N TRP A 115 3.49 5.95 -13.49
CA TRP A 115 4.53 5.33 -14.30
C TRP A 115 4.18 5.36 -15.79
N ALA A 116 3.01 4.83 -16.16
CA ALA A 116 2.57 4.76 -17.56
C ALA A 116 2.51 6.13 -18.22
N LYS A 117 2.08 7.16 -17.49
CA LYS A 117 2.03 8.54 -17.99
C LYS A 117 3.42 9.11 -18.29
N LYS A 118 4.45 8.71 -17.53
CA LYS A 118 5.79 9.28 -17.65
C LYS A 118 6.72 8.45 -18.56
N TRP A 119 6.63 7.13 -18.48
CA TRP A 119 7.56 6.23 -19.18
C TRP A 119 6.86 5.20 -20.09
N GLY A 120 5.52 5.23 -20.18
CA GLY A 120 4.76 4.23 -20.96
C GLY A 120 4.63 2.90 -20.22
N ASN A 121 4.32 1.86 -20.98
CA ASN A 121 4.23 0.50 -20.44
C ASN A 121 5.60 0.00 -19.96
N ASN A 122 5.58 -0.92 -19.01
CA ASN A 122 6.76 -1.60 -18.50
C ASN A 122 6.68 -3.11 -18.76
N ALA A 123 7.82 -3.77 -18.90
CA ALA A 123 7.86 -5.23 -19.10
C ALA A 123 7.58 -6.02 -17.81
N LYS A 124 7.74 -5.37 -16.66
CA LYS A 124 7.61 -5.98 -15.32
C LYS A 124 6.67 -5.18 -14.43
N PRO A 125 6.03 -5.81 -13.43
CA PRO A 125 5.33 -5.13 -12.34
C PRO A 125 6.24 -4.17 -11.57
N ILE A 126 5.67 -3.07 -11.06
CA ILE A 126 6.44 -2.01 -10.38
C ILE A 126 5.80 -1.53 -9.06
N ASN A 127 4.76 -2.17 -8.58
CA ASN A 127 4.03 -1.71 -7.38
C ASN A 127 4.71 -2.11 -6.07
N HIS A 128 6.00 -1.78 -5.89
CA HIS A 128 6.77 -2.19 -4.72
C HIS A 128 6.23 -1.59 -3.41
N ILE A 129 5.84 -0.32 -3.41
CA ILE A 129 5.19 0.34 -2.25
C ILE A 129 3.87 -0.37 -1.92
N THR A 130 3.08 -0.69 -2.93
CA THR A 130 1.81 -1.42 -2.75
C THR A 130 2.03 -2.82 -2.19
N ARG A 131 3.09 -3.52 -2.61
CA ARG A 131 3.44 -4.82 -2.00
C ARG A 131 3.71 -4.70 -0.51
N GLY A 132 4.47 -3.68 -0.10
CA GLY A 132 4.70 -3.41 1.32
C GLY A 132 3.43 -3.04 2.07
N TYR A 133 2.58 -2.20 1.48
CA TYR A 133 1.27 -1.88 2.05
C TYR A 133 0.41 -3.14 2.26
N ILE A 134 0.35 -4.03 1.28
CA ILE A 134 -0.41 -5.28 1.37
C ILE A 134 0.16 -6.19 2.45
N ALA A 135 1.48 -6.27 2.60
CA ALA A 135 2.11 -7.02 3.68
C ALA A 135 1.70 -6.47 5.06
N ALA A 136 1.73 -5.13 5.24
CA ALA A 136 1.27 -4.46 6.45
C ALA A 136 -0.22 -4.75 6.71
N MET A 137 -1.06 -4.66 5.69
CA MET A 137 -2.50 -4.91 5.77
C MET A 137 -2.80 -6.32 6.29
N PHE A 138 -2.14 -7.34 5.74
CA PHE A 138 -2.33 -8.73 6.18
C PHE A 138 -1.74 -8.97 7.58
N ALA A 139 -0.58 -8.39 7.90
CA ALA A 139 -0.01 -8.46 9.24
C ALA A 139 -0.96 -7.88 10.30
N VAL A 140 -1.55 -6.73 10.04
CA VAL A 140 -2.53 -6.09 10.94
C VAL A 140 -3.85 -6.87 10.98
N ALA A 141 -4.32 -7.37 9.83
CA ALA A 141 -5.59 -8.10 9.78
C ALA A 141 -5.57 -9.37 10.61
N PHE A 142 -4.44 -10.05 10.69
CA PHE A 142 -4.31 -11.35 11.34
C PHE A 142 -3.38 -11.35 12.57
N ASP A 143 -3.10 -10.18 13.15
CA ASP A 143 -2.25 -9.98 14.33
C ASP A 143 -0.88 -10.68 14.20
N LYS A 144 -0.19 -10.45 13.08
CA LYS A 144 1.14 -11.00 12.78
C LYS A 144 2.22 -9.91 12.85
N PRO A 145 3.48 -10.27 13.16
CA PRO A 145 4.58 -9.32 13.07
C PRO A 145 4.85 -8.87 11.63
N ALA A 146 5.64 -7.82 11.45
CA ALA A 146 6.15 -7.43 10.15
C ALA A 146 6.93 -8.59 9.50
N ARG A 147 6.96 -8.62 8.18
CA ARG A 147 7.64 -9.66 7.37
C ARG A 147 7.03 -11.05 7.49
N SER A 148 5.80 -11.18 8.02
CA SER A 148 5.09 -12.47 8.06
C SER A 148 4.48 -12.87 6.71
N TYR A 149 4.43 -11.96 5.75
CA TYR A 149 3.79 -12.22 4.46
C TYR A 149 4.69 -11.85 3.28
N GLN A 150 4.78 -12.79 2.34
CA GLN A 150 5.32 -12.55 1.02
C GLN A 150 4.19 -12.08 0.10
N VAL A 151 4.40 -10.95 -0.58
CA VAL A 151 3.45 -10.40 -1.56
C VAL A 151 4.09 -10.39 -2.93
N THR A 152 3.47 -11.11 -3.86
CA THR A 152 3.92 -11.21 -5.26
C THR A 152 2.89 -10.54 -6.16
N GLU A 153 3.30 -9.55 -6.94
CA GLU A 153 2.47 -8.97 -8.00
C GLU A 153 2.46 -9.92 -9.20
N THR A 154 1.30 -10.50 -9.48
CA THR A 154 1.11 -11.53 -10.52
C THR A 154 0.68 -10.94 -11.86
N GLU A 155 -0.01 -9.79 -11.83
CA GLU A 155 -0.42 -9.00 -13.00
C GLU A 155 -0.27 -7.52 -12.67
N ALA A 156 0.02 -6.68 -13.66
CA ALA A 156 0.16 -5.24 -13.47
C ALA A 156 -0.46 -4.42 -14.61
N ILE A 157 -1.06 -3.29 -14.27
CA ILE A 157 -1.61 -2.35 -15.26
C ILE A 157 -0.50 -1.85 -16.21
N VAL A 158 0.69 -1.56 -15.68
CA VAL A 158 1.83 -1.12 -16.50
C VAL A 158 2.31 -2.15 -17.52
N THR A 159 1.98 -3.44 -17.33
CA THR A 159 2.27 -4.51 -18.30
C THR A 159 1.15 -4.71 -19.31
N GLY A 160 0.15 -3.81 -19.36
CA GLY A 160 -1.01 -3.88 -20.27
C GLY A 160 -2.19 -4.70 -19.73
N LYS A 161 -2.21 -5.06 -18.44
CA LYS A 161 -3.32 -5.77 -17.82
C LYS A 161 -4.44 -4.80 -17.40
N PRO A 162 -5.70 -5.24 -17.32
CA PRO A 162 -6.81 -4.38 -16.91
C PRO A 162 -6.79 -3.99 -15.44
N ALA A 163 -6.07 -4.75 -14.61
CA ALA A 163 -5.87 -4.51 -13.18
C ALA A 163 -4.50 -5.04 -12.73
N SER A 164 -3.99 -4.49 -11.64
CA SER A 164 -2.87 -5.09 -10.93
C SER A 164 -3.39 -6.09 -9.91
N SER A 165 -2.80 -7.29 -9.87
CA SER A 165 -3.20 -8.40 -9.01
C SER A 165 -2.03 -8.90 -8.19
N PHE A 166 -2.30 -9.26 -6.93
CA PHE A 166 -1.29 -9.71 -5.98
C PHE A 166 -1.72 -11.01 -5.32
N ALA A 167 -0.78 -11.94 -5.22
CA ALA A 167 -0.89 -13.10 -4.35
C ALA A 167 -0.16 -12.82 -3.03
N VAL A 168 -0.79 -13.21 -1.93
CA VAL A 168 -0.23 -13.09 -0.57
C VAL A 168 -0.08 -14.49 0.00
N ALA A 169 1.08 -14.78 0.55
CA ALA A 169 1.38 -16.04 1.22
C ALA A 169 2.11 -15.76 2.53
N LYS A 170 1.72 -16.47 3.59
CA LYS A 170 2.45 -16.45 4.86
C LYS A 170 3.84 -17.05 4.66
N GLN A 171 4.85 -16.44 5.27
CA GLN A 171 6.23 -16.93 5.36
C GLN A 171 6.45 -17.79 6.61
#